data_1cf206f15d4d668d98708c8c288eaf40
#
_entry.id   1cf206f15d4d668d98708c8c288eaf40
#
_cell.length_a   1.000
_cell.length_b   1.000
_cell.length_c   1.000
_cell.angle_alpha   90.00
_cell.angle_beta   90.00
_cell.angle_gamma   90.00
#
_symmetry.space_group_name_H-M   'P 1'
#
loop_
_entity.id
_entity.type
_entity.pdbx_description
1 polymer ?
#
loop_
_entity_poly.entity_id
_entity_poly.type
_entity_poly.pdbx_seq_one_letter_code
_entity_poly.pdbx_strand_id
1 'polypeptide(L)'
;MPVSGLWFEQLEVGLRVQHATTRTVTETDNVLFTTMTMNPQPLHLDAEFAARSQYGQVLVNSMFTVALVVGLAVPELTLGTTVANLGFSRVDFPAPVFIGDTIHVVTDVIEARRSRSRPGTGIVTFEHRGINQRDETVCLAVRAAMMQCRPDPGRPDPGRPDPGRPDPGRPGPGSPEPERS
;
A
#
# COMPACT_ATOMS: atom_id res chain seq x y z
N MET A 1 2.43 14.64 10.83
CA MET A 1 1.87 13.48 11.54
C MET A 1 3.01 12.70 12.15
N PRO A 2 2.87 12.10 13.34
CA PRO A 2 3.90 11.20 13.84
C PRO A 2 4.05 10.03 12.85
N VAL A 3 5.30 9.69 12.51
CA VAL A 3 5.63 8.54 11.68
C VAL A 3 5.40 7.29 12.52
N SER A 4 4.52 6.39 12.09
CA SER A 4 4.26 5.11 12.77
C SER A 4 4.89 3.92 12.04
N GLY A 5 5.26 4.07 10.75
CA GLY A 5 5.96 3.05 9.99
C GLY A 5 7.43 2.92 10.38
N LEU A 6 8.04 1.83 9.94
CA LEU A 6 9.44 1.51 10.19
C LEU A 6 10.34 2.22 9.19
N TRP A 7 11.51 2.70 9.65
CA TRP A 7 12.57 3.19 8.81
C TRP A 7 13.34 2.03 8.15
N PHE A 8 14.04 2.31 7.05
CA PHE A 8 14.81 1.29 6.33
C PHE A 8 15.71 0.45 7.23
N GLU A 9 16.37 1.07 8.22
CA GLU A 9 17.28 0.40 9.14
C GLU A 9 16.60 -0.60 10.10
N GLN A 10 15.28 -0.53 10.23
CA GLN A 10 14.47 -1.42 11.07
C GLN A 10 13.86 -2.59 10.27
N LEU A 11 13.93 -2.50 8.93
CA LEU A 11 13.37 -3.49 8.01
C LEU A 11 14.44 -4.53 7.62
N GLU A 12 14.88 -5.31 8.61
CA GLU A 12 15.89 -6.34 8.41
C GLU A 12 15.29 -7.59 7.76
N VAL A 13 16.08 -8.29 6.94
CA VAL A 13 15.67 -9.55 6.32
C VAL A 13 15.36 -10.58 7.42
N GLY A 14 14.19 -11.21 7.32
CA GLY A 14 13.65 -12.13 8.31
C GLY A 14 12.72 -11.48 9.35
N LEU A 15 12.58 -10.15 9.35
CA LEU A 15 11.55 -9.49 10.16
C LEU A 15 10.18 -9.98 9.71
N ARG A 16 9.39 -10.48 10.66
CA ARG A 16 7.98 -10.87 10.47
C ARG A 16 7.08 -9.97 11.30
N VAL A 17 6.06 -9.41 10.65
CA VAL A 17 5.06 -8.55 11.29
C VAL A 17 3.69 -9.18 11.07
N GLN A 18 3.00 -9.50 12.15
CA GLN A 18 1.57 -9.82 12.15
C GLN A 18 0.80 -8.53 12.42
N HIS A 19 0.03 -8.07 11.41
CA HIS A 19 -0.67 -6.80 11.52
C HIS A 19 -1.88 -6.88 12.43
N ALA A 20 -2.03 -5.89 13.31
CA ALA A 20 -3.10 -5.87 14.31
C ALA A 20 -4.48 -5.57 13.69
N THR A 21 -4.49 -4.79 12.59
CA THR A 21 -5.74 -4.41 11.92
C THR A 21 -6.24 -5.54 11.04
N THR A 22 -7.52 -5.90 11.23
CA THR A 22 -8.25 -6.83 10.38
C THR A 22 -9.40 -6.10 9.68
N ARG A 23 -9.89 -6.62 8.56
CA ARG A 23 -11.00 -6.02 7.83
C ARG A 23 -11.96 -7.07 7.28
N THR A 24 -13.26 -6.94 7.62
CA THR A 24 -14.31 -7.70 6.96
C THR A 24 -14.67 -7.04 5.64
N VAL A 25 -14.64 -7.82 4.57
CA VAL A 25 -15.01 -7.36 3.21
C VAL A 25 -16.52 -7.25 3.11
N THR A 26 -16.99 -6.08 2.69
CA THR A 26 -18.41 -5.80 2.50
C THR A 26 -18.80 -5.83 1.02
N GLU A 27 -20.10 -5.95 0.73
CA GLU A 27 -20.63 -5.81 -0.62
C GLU A 27 -20.29 -4.44 -1.22
N THR A 28 -20.37 -3.39 -0.42
CA THR A 28 -20.03 -2.03 -0.84
C THR A 28 -18.57 -1.94 -1.30
N ASP A 29 -17.64 -2.56 -0.58
CA ASP A 29 -16.22 -2.58 -0.96
C ASP A 29 -16.05 -3.19 -2.36
N ASN A 30 -16.68 -4.33 -2.61
CA ASN A 30 -16.57 -5.04 -3.87
C ASN A 30 -17.23 -4.28 -5.04
N VAL A 31 -18.45 -3.79 -4.85
CA VAL A 31 -19.19 -3.06 -5.89
C VAL A 31 -18.48 -1.76 -6.24
N LEU A 32 -18.08 -0.94 -5.25
CA LEU A 32 -17.40 0.31 -5.50
C LEU A 32 -16.07 0.11 -6.23
N PHE A 33 -15.23 -0.81 -5.74
CA PHE A 33 -13.94 -1.06 -6.37
C PHE A 33 -14.10 -1.56 -7.80
N THR A 34 -14.98 -2.54 -8.02
CA THR A 34 -15.20 -3.17 -9.32
C THR A 34 -15.73 -2.17 -10.34
N THR A 35 -16.67 -1.32 -9.96
CA THR A 35 -17.23 -0.29 -10.85
C THR A 35 -16.26 0.85 -11.12
N MET A 36 -15.52 1.33 -10.10
CA MET A 36 -14.50 2.37 -10.25
C MET A 36 -13.37 1.93 -11.19
N THR A 37 -13.04 0.65 -11.20
CA THR A 37 -11.99 0.10 -12.09
C THR A 37 -12.52 -0.34 -13.46
N MET A 38 -13.79 -0.05 -13.78
CA MET A 38 -14.44 -0.39 -15.05
C MET A 38 -14.42 -1.89 -15.37
N ASN A 39 -14.47 -2.76 -14.34
CA ASN A 39 -14.50 -4.20 -14.51
C ASN A 39 -15.96 -4.70 -14.58
N PRO A 40 -16.50 -5.08 -15.77
CA PRO A 40 -17.88 -5.51 -15.90
C PRO A 40 -18.10 -7.02 -15.65
N GLN A 41 -17.12 -7.72 -15.06
CA GLN A 41 -17.21 -9.17 -14.88
C GLN A 41 -18.38 -9.55 -13.95
N PRO A 42 -19.40 -10.29 -14.45
CA PRO A 42 -20.61 -10.57 -13.67
C PRO A 42 -20.36 -11.42 -12.42
N LEU A 43 -19.27 -12.18 -12.34
CA LEU A 43 -18.88 -12.90 -11.12
C LEU A 43 -18.80 -11.98 -9.89
N HIS A 44 -18.53 -10.69 -10.09
CA HIS A 44 -18.37 -9.72 -9.03
C HIS A 44 -19.62 -8.89 -8.74
N LEU A 45 -20.58 -8.86 -9.67
CA LEU A 45 -21.69 -7.89 -9.65
C LEU A 45 -23.09 -8.50 -9.80
N ASP A 46 -23.19 -9.73 -10.34
CA ASP A 46 -24.45 -10.41 -10.63
C ASP A 46 -24.57 -11.67 -9.76
N ALA A 47 -25.45 -11.61 -8.77
CA ALA A 47 -25.65 -12.70 -7.82
C ALA A 47 -26.21 -13.96 -8.50
N GLU A 48 -27.12 -13.79 -9.51
CA GLU A 48 -27.70 -14.91 -10.23
C GLU A 48 -26.67 -15.61 -11.14
N PHE A 49 -25.80 -14.83 -11.77
CA PHE A 49 -24.67 -15.37 -12.53
C PHE A 49 -23.68 -16.11 -11.61
N ALA A 50 -23.30 -15.48 -10.51
CA ALA A 50 -22.35 -16.02 -9.56
C ALA A 50 -22.84 -17.29 -8.88
N ALA A 51 -24.15 -17.37 -8.57
CA ALA A 51 -24.78 -18.57 -8.00
C ALA A 51 -24.69 -19.80 -8.91
N ARG A 52 -24.63 -19.62 -10.23
CA ARG A 52 -24.46 -20.71 -11.22
C ARG A 52 -23.00 -21.03 -11.52
N SER A 53 -22.08 -20.26 -11.00
CA SER A 53 -20.63 -20.50 -11.14
C SER A 53 -20.12 -21.58 -10.18
N GLN A 54 -18.88 -22.02 -10.37
CA GLN A 54 -18.20 -22.91 -9.43
C GLN A 54 -18.11 -22.38 -8.00
N TYR A 55 -18.29 -21.06 -7.81
CA TYR A 55 -18.18 -20.40 -6.49
C TYR A 55 -19.52 -20.38 -5.74
N GLY A 56 -20.66 -20.51 -6.44
CA GLY A 56 -21.99 -20.52 -5.84
C GLY A 56 -22.47 -19.19 -5.23
N GLN A 57 -21.63 -18.15 -5.28
CA GLN A 57 -21.90 -16.83 -4.72
C GLN A 57 -21.00 -15.76 -5.35
N VAL A 58 -21.29 -14.48 -5.09
CA VAL A 58 -20.50 -13.34 -5.58
C VAL A 58 -19.05 -13.44 -5.08
N LEU A 59 -18.13 -13.44 -6.05
CA LEU A 59 -16.70 -13.43 -5.82
C LEU A 59 -16.21 -12.00 -5.64
N VAL A 60 -15.38 -11.74 -4.61
CA VAL A 60 -14.72 -10.45 -4.45
C VAL A 60 -13.65 -10.27 -5.52
N ASN A 61 -13.54 -9.04 -6.04
CA ASN A 61 -12.54 -8.68 -7.03
C ASN A 61 -11.11 -8.89 -6.47
N SER A 62 -10.31 -9.68 -7.17
CA SER A 62 -8.96 -10.03 -6.73
C SER A 62 -8.02 -8.83 -6.62
N MET A 63 -8.20 -7.80 -7.48
CA MET A 63 -7.41 -6.56 -7.37
C MET A 63 -7.77 -5.76 -6.12
N PHE A 64 -9.04 -5.79 -5.66
CA PHE A 64 -9.41 -5.27 -4.36
C PHE A 64 -8.70 -6.04 -3.24
N THR A 65 -8.67 -7.37 -3.33
CA THR A 65 -8.03 -8.22 -2.31
C THR A 65 -6.55 -7.87 -2.13
N VAL A 66 -5.77 -7.75 -3.22
CA VAL A 66 -4.35 -7.37 -3.10
C VAL A 66 -4.19 -5.93 -2.59
N ALA A 67 -5.05 -5.00 -3.01
CA ALA A 67 -5.01 -3.63 -2.50
C ALA A 67 -5.31 -3.58 -0.99
N LEU A 68 -6.28 -4.36 -0.51
CA LEU A 68 -6.62 -4.48 0.91
C LEU A 68 -5.46 -5.07 1.71
N VAL A 69 -4.84 -6.16 1.23
CA VAL A 69 -3.71 -6.83 1.90
C VAL A 69 -2.53 -5.86 2.06
N VAL A 70 -2.19 -5.12 1.01
CA VAL A 70 -1.14 -4.09 1.10
C VAL A 70 -1.56 -2.96 2.04
N GLY A 71 -2.82 -2.50 1.97
CA GLY A 71 -3.35 -1.42 2.79
C GLY A 71 -3.31 -1.73 4.29
N LEU A 72 -3.68 -2.96 4.68
CA LEU A 72 -3.64 -3.41 6.07
C LEU A 72 -2.22 -3.44 6.66
N ALA A 73 -1.20 -3.60 5.81
CA ALA A 73 0.19 -3.59 6.24
C ALA A 73 0.79 -2.17 6.44
N VAL A 74 0.14 -1.13 5.88
CA VAL A 74 0.68 0.23 5.88
C VAL A 74 0.92 0.81 7.27
N PRO A 75 -0.03 0.74 8.23
CA PRO A 75 0.10 1.45 9.50
C PRO A 75 1.37 1.09 10.28
N GLU A 76 1.73 -0.18 10.33
CA GLU A 76 2.82 -0.68 11.15
C GLU A 76 4.16 -0.78 10.39
N LEU A 77 4.10 -0.88 9.05
CA LEU A 77 5.29 -1.08 8.24
C LEU A 77 5.79 0.18 7.56
N THR A 78 4.90 0.93 6.90
CA THR A 78 5.33 1.87 5.87
C THR A 78 4.73 3.27 5.99
N LEU A 79 3.86 3.51 6.97
CA LEU A 79 3.17 4.80 7.12
C LEU A 79 4.16 5.93 7.43
N GLY A 80 4.28 6.87 6.49
CA GLY A 80 5.16 8.03 6.61
C GLY A 80 6.64 7.74 6.29
N THR A 81 7.02 6.49 5.98
CA THR A 81 8.40 6.11 5.66
C THR A 81 8.57 5.58 4.23
N THR A 82 7.49 5.26 3.52
CA THR A 82 7.54 4.87 2.11
C THR A 82 7.75 6.08 1.21
N VAL A 83 8.69 5.95 0.28
CA VAL A 83 8.92 6.90 -0.81
C VAL A 83 8.12 6.51 -2.06
N ALA A 84 8.15 5.22 -2.42
CA ALA A 84 7.46 4.70 -3.60
C ALA A 84 7.25 3.20 -3.50
N ASN A 85 6.16 2.71 -4.11
CA ASN A 85 5.99 1.32 -4.48
C ASN A 85 6.69 1.09 -5.84
N LEU A 86 7.60 0.15 -5.91
CA LEU A 86 8.41 -0.11 -7.12
C LEU A 86 7.82 -1.22 -8.00
N GLY A 87 6.75 -1.87 -7.53
CA GLY A 87 6.07 -2.90 -8.29
C GLY A 87 5.99 -4.24 -7.54
N PHE A 88 5.34 -5.18 -8.19
CA PHE A 88 5.15 -6.54 -7.72
C PHE A 88 5.91 -7.50 -8.60
N SER A 89 6.64 -8.44 -8.00
CA SER A 89 7.27 -9.57 -8.71
C SER A 89 6.38 -10.81 -8.74
N ARG A 90 5.43 -10.90 -7.78
CA ARG A 90 4.49 -12.00 -7.67
C ARG A 90 3.20 -11.54 -7.02
N VAL A 91 2.07 -11.99 -7.56
CA VAL A 91 0.75 -11.88 -6.94
C VAL A 91 -0.01 -13.16 -7.25
N ASP A 92 -0.40 -13.91 -6.21
CA ASP A 92 -1.21 -15.12 -6.33
C ASP A 92 -2.47 -14.99 -5.49
N PHE A 93 -3.52 -15.69 -5.92
CA PHE A 93 -4.79 -15.80 -5.22
C PHE A 93 -5.13 -17.29 -5.02
N PRO A 94 -4.53 -17.96 -3.99
CA PRO A 94 -4.67 -19.40 -3.79
C PRO A 94 -6.09 -19.83 -3.43
N ALA A 95 -6.85 -18.96 -2.75
CA ALA A 95 -8.24 -19.19 -2.40
C ALA A 95 -9.11 -17.96 -2.72
N PRO A 96 -10.40 -18.15 -3.04
CA PRO A 96 -11.32 -17.06 -3.29
C PRO A 96 -11.64 -16.28 -2.01
N VAL A 97 -11.99 -14.98 -2.19
CA VAL A 97 -12.55 -14.13 -1.13
C VAL A 97 -14.02 -13.88 -1.43
N PHE A 98 -14.85 -13.97 -0.41
CA PHE A 98 -16.26 -13.69 -0.48
C PHE A 98 -16.66 -12.52 0.42
N ILE A 99 -17.82 -11.93 0.13
CA ILE A 99 -18.42 -10.91 1.00
C ILE A 99 -18.65 -11.54 2.38
N GLY A 100 -18.23 -10.84 3.44
CA GLY A 100 -18.26 -11.36 4.82
C GLY A 100 -16.95 -12.01 5.28
N ASP A 101 -16.00 -12.31 4.39
CA ASP A 101 -14.68 -12.77 4.81
C ASP A 101 -13.93 -11.66 5.54
N THR A 102 -13.26 -12.03 6.63
CA THR A 102 -12.43 -11.12 7.42
C THR A 102 -10.96 -11.44 7.17
N ILE A 103 -10.24 -10.46 6.64
CA ILE A 103 -8.85 -10.60 6.24
C ILE A 103 -7.94 -10.02 7.30
N HIS A 104 -6.92 -10.78 7.68
CA HIS A 104 -5.75 -10.32 8.42
C HIS A 104 -4.49 -10.53 7.57
N VAL A 105 -3.39 -9.86 7.94
CA VAL A 105 -2.17 -9.85 7.12
C VAL A 105 -0.96 -10.18 7.98
N VAL A 106 -0.07 -10.98 7.40
CA VAL A 106 1.29 -11.21 7.89
C VAL A 106 2.25 -10.78 6.81
N THR A 107 3.29 -10.04 7.19
CA THR A 107 4.33 -9.59 6.26
C THR A 107 5.70 -10.07 6.71
N ASP A 108 6.46 -10.63 5.77
CA ASP A 108 7.87 -10.95 5.94
C ASP A 108 8.73 -10.00 5.10
N VAL A 109 9.84 -9.53 5.65
CA VAL A 109 10.91 -8.85 4.90
C VAL A 109 11.82 -9.92 4.32
N ILE A 110 11.85 -10.04 2.98
CA ILE A 110 12.63 -11.08 2.30
C ILE A 110 13.91 -10.56 1.66
N GLU A 111 13.98 -9.25 1.36
CA GLU A 111 15.19 -8.58 0.89
C GLU A 111 15.24 -7.15 1.41
N ALA A 112 16.45 -6.66 1.71
CA ALA A 112 16.71 -5.26 2.06
C ALA A 112 18.09 -4.84 1.56
N ARG A 113 18.17 -3.70 0.87
CA ARG A 113 19.43 -3.13 0.39
C ARG A 113 19.37 -1.62 0.29
N ARG A 114 20.48 -0.95 0.50
CA ARG A 114 20.59 0.50 0.24
C ARG A 114 20.36 0.82 -1.24
N SER A 115 19.70 1.92 -1.50
CA SER A 115 19.55 2.43 -2.87
C SER A 115 20.89 2.95 -3.38
N ARG A 116 21.25 2.55 -4.62
CA ARG A 116 22.46 3.07 -5.28
C ARG A 116 22.25 4.44 -5.93
N SER A 117 21.02 4.71 -6.37
CA SER A 117 20.69 5.91 -7.15
C SER A 117 20.09 7.03 -6.29
N ARG A 118 19.61 6.73 -5.07
CA ARG A 118 18.94 7.69 -4.22
C ARG A 118 19.46 7.62 -2.78
N PRO A 119 20.46 8.46 -2.42
CA PRO A 119 20.99 8.54 -1.06
C PRO A 119 19.87 8.79 -0.03
N GLY A 120 20.02 8.25 1.18
CA GLY A 120 19.01 8.39 2.23
C GLY A 120 17.79 7.47 2.06
N THR A 121 17.85 6.51 1.12
CA THR A 121 16.79 5.52 0.92
C THR A 121 17.34 4.09 0.80
N GLY A 122 16.49 3.12 1.05
CA GLY A 122 16.74 1.71 0.77
C GLY A 122 15.59 1.08 0.00
N ILE A 123 15.84 -0.07 -0.60
CA ILE A 123 14.82 -0.88 -1.27
C ILE A 123 14.59 -2.12 -0.42
N VAL A 124 13.34 -2.37 -0.09
CA VAL A 124 12.90 -3.51 0.72
C VAL A 124 11.90 -4.31 -0.08
N THR A 125 12.08 -5.62 -0.12
CA THR A 125 11.11 -6.55 -0.71
C THR A 125 10.32 -7.20 0.42
N PHE A 126 9.01 -7.00 0.37
CA PHE A 126 8.05 -7.56 1.31
C PHE A 126 7.30 -8.71 0.66
N GLU A 127 7.08 -9.79 1.41
CA GLU A 127 6.10 -10.81 1.12
C GLU A 127 4.90 -10.62 2.05
N HIS A 128 3.77 -10.21 1.50
CA HIS A 128 2.52 -10.07 2.24
C HIS A 128 1.64 -11.30 2.02
N ARG A 129 1.11 -11.86 3.09
CA ARG A 129 0.11 -12.92 3.07
C ARG A 129 -1.19 -12.40 3.67
N GLY A 130 -2.23 -12.34 2.85
CA GLY A 130 -3.61 -12.12 3.28
C GLY A 130 -4.24 -13.47 3.62
N ILE A 131 -4.81 -13.56 4.80
CA ILE A 131 -5.36 -14.80 5.36
C ILE A 131 -6.78 -14.49 5.84
N ASN A 132 -7.74 -15.38 5.54
CA ASN A 132 -9.11 -15.22 5.98
C ASN A 132 -9.35 -15.84 7.37
N GLN A 133 -10.56 -15.76 7.89
CA GLN A 133 -10.96 -16.30 9.19
C GLN A 133 -10.95 -17.84 9.28
N ARG A 134 -10.72 -18.53 8.16
CA ARG A 134 -10.58 -20.01 8.09
C ARG A 134 -9.13 -20.43 7.99
N ASP A 135 -8.18 -19.52 8.24
CA ASP A 135 -6.74 -19.72 8.09
C ASP A 135 -6.29 -20.08 6.64
N GLU A 136 -7.12 -19.72 5.64
CA GLU A 136 -6.78 -19.91 4.23
C GLU A 136 -6.02 -18.69 3.71
N THR A 137 -4.88 -18.90 3.04
CA THR A 137 -4.19 -17.84 2.32
C THR A 137 -5.01 -17.46 1.07
N VAL A 138 -5.51 -16.24 1.05
CA VAL A 138 -6.34 -15.71 -0.05
C VAL A 138 -5.56 -14.80 -1.01
N CYS A 139 -4.42 -14.30 -0.55
CA CYS A 139 -3.53 -13.48 -1.37
C CYS A 139 -2.08 -13.64 -0.90
N LEU A 140 -1.17 -13.85 -1.85
CA LEU A 140 0.27 -13.75 -1.65
C LEU A 140 0.78 -12.66 -2.59
N ALA A 141 1.39 -11.60 -2.03
CA ALA A 141 1.90 -10.49 -2.80
C ALA A 141 3.36 -10.19 -2.44
N VAL A 142 4.28 -10.35 -3.40
CA VAL A 142 5.69 -9.98 -3.25
C VAL A 142 5.91 -8.66 -3.97
N ARG A 143 6.26 -7.61 -3.19
CA ARG A 143 6.48 -6.28 -3.74
C ARG A 143 7.76 -5.65 -3.24
N ALA A 144 8.39 -4.83 -4.09
CA ALA A 144 9.50 -3.97 -3.71
C ALA A 144 9.00 -2.55 -3.41
N ALA A 145 9.47 -1.97 -2.30
CA ALA A 145 9.21 -0.59 -1.95
C ALA A 145 10.50 0.17 -1.65
N MET A 146 10.52 1.45 -1.99
CA MET A 146 11.57 2.37 -1.60
C MET A 146 11.21 3.00 -0.27
N MET A 147 12.06 2.79 0.73
CA MET A 147 11.86 3.23 2.10
C MET A 147 12.85 4.33 2.47
N GLN A 148 12.42 5.29 3.27
CA GLN A 148 13.32 6.30 3.82
C GLN A 148 14.24 5.69 4.87
N CYS A 149 15.50 6.12 4.87
CA CYS A 149 16.40 5.93 6.00
C CYS A 149 16.04 6.89 7.12
N ARG A 150 16.34 6.51 8.36
CA ARG A 150 16.16 7.40 9.50
C ARG A 150 16.92 8.71 9.24
N PRO A 151 16.27 9.87 9.43
CA PRO A 151 16.97 11.15 9.31
C PRO A 151 18.17 11.22 10.26
N ASP A 152 19.31 11.62 9.73
CA ASP A 152 20.47 11.94 10.56
C ASP A 152 20.20 13.27 11.29
N PRO A 153 20.21 13.32 12.63
CA PRO A 153 19.95 14.55 13.38
C PRO A 153 20.89 15.72 13.02
N GLY A 154 22.07 15.43 12.43
CA GLY A 154 23.06 16.41 12.01
C GLY A 154 22.98 16.79 10.53
N ARG A 155 22.10 16.20 9.74
CA ARG A 155 22.01 16.44 8.30
C ARG A 155 20.67 17.09 7.92
N PRO A 156 20.66 18.23 7.19
CA PRO A 156 19.43 18.81 6.68
C PRO A 156 18.65 17.77 5.86
N ASP A 157 17.36 17.66 6.10
CA ASP A 157 16.46 16.80 5.32
C ASP A 157 16.44 17.27 3.85
N PRO A 158 16.92 16.47 2.88
CA PRO A 158 16.96 16.88 1.48
C PRO A 158 15.58 17.08 0.84
N GLY A 159 14.51 16.67 1.52
CA GLY A 159 13.12 16.84 1.08
C GLY A 159 12.39 17.99 1.80
N ARG A 160 13.00 18.60 2.81
CA ARG A 160 12.39 19.73 3.52
C ARG A 160 12.79 21.03 2.81
N PRO A 161 11.83 21.88 2.39
CA PRO A 161 12.16 23.20 1.86
C PRO A 161 13.05 23.92 2.87
N ASP A 162 14.20 24.42 2.42
CA ASP A 162 15.06 25.26 3.22
C ASP A 162 14.25 26.50 3.68
N PRO A 163 14.03 26.69 5.00
CA PRO A 163 13.26 27.84 5.48
C PRO A 163 13.92 29.19 5.14
N GLY A 164 15.19 29.17 4.71
CA GLY A 164 15.93 30.35 4.24
C GLY A 164 15.93 30.55 2.72
N ARG A 165 15.43 29.59 1.94
CA ARG A 165 15.39 29.71 0.47
C ARG A 165 14.10 30.40 0.04
N PRO A 166 14.14 31.54 -0.68
CA PRO A 166 12.95 32.19 -1.21
C PRO A 166 12.17 31.21 -2.09
N ASP A 167 10.87 31.10 -1.87
CA ASP A 167 9.97 30.32 -2.73
C ASP A 167 10.03 30.93 -4.15
N PRO A 168 10.49 30.17 -5.18
CA PRO A 168 10.59 30.69 -6.54
C PRO A 168 9.23 31.04 -7.16
N GLY A 169 8.11 30.67 -6.52
CA GLY A 169 6.75 31.01 -6.95
C GLY A 169 6.09 32.15 -6.16
N ARG A 170 6.75 32.69 -5.13
CA ARG A 170 6.17 33.75 -4.32
C ARG A 170 6.71 35.12 -4.81
N PRO A 171 5.86 36.04 -5.32
CA PRO A 171 6.32 37.37 -5.66
C PRO A 171 6.91 38.03 -4.42
N GLY A 172 8.12 38.57 -4.56
CA GLY A 172 8.82 39.29 -3.49
C GLY A 172 8.01 40.47 -2.97
N PRO A 173 8.21 40.92 -1.74
CA PRO A 173 7.57 42.13 -1.23
C PRO A 173 8.06 43.31 -2.05
N GLY A 174 7.23 43.82 -2.97
CA GLY A 174 7.52 44.93 -3.84
C GLY A 174 7.21 44.75 -5.33
N SER A 175 6.67 43.62 -5.75
CA SER A 175 6.20 43.50 -7.16
C SER A 175 4.89 44.27 -7.34
N PRO A 176 4.79 45.22 -8.35
CA PRO A 176 3.56 45.94 -8.62
C PRO A 176 2.47 44.98 -9.10
N GLU A 177 1.23 45.18 -8.61
CA GLU A 177 0.06 44.47 -9.10
C GLU A 177 -0.13 44.73 -10.60
N PRO A 178 -0.50 43.71 -11.41
CA PRO A 178 -0.86 43.94 -12.81
C PRO A 178 -2.15 44.78 -12.87
N GLU A 179 -2.08 45.93 -13.52
CA GLU A 179 -3.25 46.77 -13.82
C GLU A 179 -4.29 45.94 -14.58
N ARG A 180 -5.50 45.88 -14.05
CA ARG A 180 -6.66 45.26 -14.73
C ARG A 180 -7.16 46.21 -15.79
N SER A 181 -7.04 45.84 -17.04
CA SER A 181 -7.75 46.44 -18.20
C SER A 181 -9.08 45.72 -18.39
#